data_1d0997e3e161668fb24144d96d970e19
#
_entry.id   1d0997e3e161668fb24144d96d970e19
#
_cell.length_a   1.000
_cell.length_b   1.000
_cell.length_c   1.000
_cell.angle_alpha   90.00
_cell.angle_beta   90.00
_cell.angle_gamma   90.00
#
_symmetry.space_group_name_H-M   'P 1'
#
loop_
_entity.id
_entity.type
_entity.pdbx_description
1 polymer ?
#
loop_
_entity_poly.entity_id
_entity_poly.type
_entity_poly.pdbx_seq_one_letter_code
_entity_poly.pdbx_strand_id
1 'polypeptide(L)'
;NIPKIIIRKSVNRLVLKDGNYNKEDHWVLDTVGTNLPDILTIPDIESSKTCSNDIQEIYRTLGIEAARQSIYNELEEAFEDSSYINYHHLALLCDRITATENMVSIFRHGINNDDIGPIAKASFEETPEMFLRAARHAELDNMSGISANIMCGQEGYFGTGYFQVLLDINKVAELGRKTLESKKDISRMLGVNTDVGKCSIKNITINNNSSLINGNDMGNIDDNYDMGI
;
A
#
# COMPACT_ATOMS: atom_id res chain seq x y z
N ASN A 1 -17.80 28.66 19.61
CA ASN A 1 -18.85 29.70 19.59
C ASN A 1 -19.11 30.16 18.16
N ILE A 2 -20.40 30.12 17.76
CA ILE A 2 -20.87 30.57 16.44
C ILE A 2 -21.51 31.95 16.61
N PRO A 3 -20.83 33.03 16.25
CA PRO A 3 -21.34 34.40 16.44
C PRO A 3 -22.33 34.82 15.35
N LYS A 4 -22.30 34.18 14.15
CA LYS A 4 -23.14 34.59 13.04
C LYS A 4 -23.54 33.37 12.19
N ILE A 5 -24.78 33.39 11.73
CA ILE A 5 -25.34 32.38 10.81
C ILE A 5 -25.87 33.11 9.58
N ILE A 6 -25.56 32.57 8.40
CA ILE A 6 -26.01 33.06 7.12
C ILE A 6 -26.88 31.97 6.51
N ILE A 7 -28.11 32.33 6.12
CA ILE A 7 -29.03 31.39 5.49
C ILE A 7 -28.96 31.62 3.98
N ARG A 8 -28.68 30.58 3.21
CA ARG A 8 -28.71 30.64 1.75
C ARG A 8 -29.55 29.49 1.17
N LYS A 9 -30.12 29.74 0.01
CA LYS A 9 -30.82 28.73 -0.78
C LYS A 9 -29.88 28.16 -1.81
N SER A 10 -29.67 26.85 -1.77
CA SER A 10 -28.87 26.13 -2.75
C SER A 10 -29.78 25.34 -3.71
N VAL A 11 -29.51 25.49 -5.02
CA VAL A 11 -30.42 25.03 -6.08
C VAL A 11 -29.97 23.72 -6.74
N ASN A 12 -28.87 23.14 -6.35
CA ASN A 12 -28.23 22.09 -7.14
C ASN A 12 -28.22 20.68 -6.54
N ARG A 13 -29.08 20.41 -5.57
CA ARG A 13 -29.16 19.05 -5.00
C ARG A 13 -29.91 18.11 -5.92
N LEU A 14 -29.25 17.03 -6.32
CA LEU A 14 -29.87 15.92 -7.05
C LEU A 14 -30.51 14.95 -6.03
N VAL A 15 -31.82 14.81 -6.10
CA VAL A 15 -32.59 13.86 -5.28
C VAL A 15 -33.21 12.80 -6.20
N LEU A 16 -33.02 11.54 -5.84
CA LEU A 16 -33.63 10.43 -6.57
C LEU A 16 -35.11 10.31 -6.15
N LYS A 17 -36.02 10.62 -7.06
CA LYS A 17 -37.47 10.42 -6.89
C LYS A 17 -38.01 9.61 -8.07
N ASP A 18 -38.70 8.55 -7.77
CA ASP A 18 -39.36 7.68 -8.77
C ASP A 18 -38.38 7.17 -9.87
N GLY A 19 -37.14 6.90 -9.51
CA GLY A 19 -36.10 6.43 -10.42
C GLY A 19 -35.42 7.51 -11.27
N ASN A 20 -35.83 8.77 -11.15
CA ASN A 20 -35.24 9.91 -11.85
C ASN A 20 -34.53 10.86 -10.88
N TYR A 21 -33.42 11.46 -11.33
CA TYR A 21 -32.71 12.49 -10.58
C TYR A 21 -33.34 13.86 -10.86
N ASN A 22 -33.99 14.44 -9.87
CA ASN A 22 -34.56 15.78 -9.91
C ASN A 22 -33.70 16.75 -9.10
N LYS A 23 -33.56 17.98 -9.62
CA LYS A 23 -32.91 19.07 -8.86
C LYS A 23 -33.91 19.66 -7.88
N GLU A 24 -33.54 19.66 -6.61
CA GLU A 24 -34.37 20.27 -5.55
C GLU A 24 -33.61 21.40 -4.87
N ASP A 25 -34.38 22.42 -4.50
CA ASP A 25 -33.91 23.52 -3.68
C ASP A 25 -33.82 23.06 -2.23
N HIS A 26 -32.73 23.39 -1.55
CA HIS A 26 -32.62 23.18 -0.12
C HIS A 26 -31.99 24.38 0.56
N TRP A 27 -32.30 24.54 1.84
CA TRP A 27 -31.75 25.61 2.64
C TRP A 27 -30.46 25.15 3.31
N VAL A 28 -29.42 25.96 3.20
CA VAL A 28 -28.12 25.74 3.82
C VAL A 28 -27.85 26.85 4.82
N LEU A 29 -27.35 26.46 5.98
CA LEU A 29 -26.92 27.36 7.04
C LEU A 29 -25.39 27.41 7.04
N ASP A 30 -24.82 28.51 6.58
CA ASP A 30 -23.39 28.74 6.66
C ASP A 30 -23.09 29.46 7.97
N THR A 31 -22.14 28.95 8.75
CA THR A 31 -21.79 29.50 10.06
C THR A 31 -20.43 30.19 10.00
N VAL A 32 -20.28 31.26 10.75
CA VAL A 32 -18.98 31.84 11.05
C VAL A 32 -18.52 31.26 12.37
N GLY A 33 -17.40 30.54 12.36
CA GLY A 33 -16.93 29.76 13.50
C GLY A 33 -17.38 28.30 13.45
N THR A 34 -16.74 27.47 14.23
CA THR A 34 -16.92 26.01 14.26
C THR A 34 -17.40 25.53 15.60
N ASN A 35 -18.30 24.59 15.63
CA ASN A 35 -18.73 23.81 16.78
C ASN A 35 -19.58 22.61 16.30
N LEU A 36 -18.93 21.67 15.63
CA LEU A 36 -19.59 20.51 15.04
C LEU A 36 -20.30 19.64 16.07
N PRO A 37 -19.74 19.34 17.26
CA PRO A 37 -20.40 18.46 18.24
C PRO A 37 -21.79 18.96 18.67
N ASP A 38 -21.91 20.25 18.95
CA ASP A 38 -23.19 20.83 19.39
C ASP A 38 -24.20 20.91 18.24
N ILE A 39 -23.73 21.23 17.01
CA ILE A 39 -24.60 21.30 15.83
C ILE A 39 -25.21 19.92 15.51
N LEU A 40 -24.43 18.85 15.59
CA LEU A 40 -24.92 17.50 15.31
C LEU A 40 -26.00 17.00 16.29
N THR A 41 -26.12 17.63 17.45
CA THR A 41 -27.16 17.30 18.45
C THR A 41 -28.50 17.97 18.19
N ILE A 42 -28.58 18.95 17.30
CA ILE A 42 -29.80 19.72 17.00
C ILE A 42 -30.71 18.87 16.10
N PRO A 43 -31.95 18.57 16.53
CA PRO A 43 -32.84 17.64 15.83
C PRO A 43 -33.33 18.17 14.46
N ASP A 44 -33.30 19.50 14.27
CA ASP A 44 -33.78 20.14 13.03
C ASP A 44 -32.71 20.23 11.92
N ILE A 45 -31.50 19.78 12.23
CA ILE A 45 -30.36 19.79 11.28
C ILE A 45 -30.11 18.37 10.76
N GLU A 46 -29.93 18.26 9.45
CA GLU A 46 -29.56 17.00 8.82
C GLU A 46 -28.07 16.69 9.07
N SER A 47 -27.80 15.91 10.11
CA SER A 47 -26.45 15.57 10.57
C SER A 47 -25.60 14.86 9.51
N SER A 48 -26.23 14.04 8.65
CA SER A 48 -25.54 13.28 7.60
C SER A 48 -24.94 14.16 6.49
N LYS A 49 -25.36 15.42 6.37
CA LYS A 49 -24.90 16.38 5.36
C LYS A 49 -24.20 17.59 5.93
N THR A 50 -24.12 17.65 7.26
CA THR A 50 -23.42 18.73 7.96
C THR A 50 -21.94 18.43 7.98
N CYS A 51 -21.15 19.35 7.44
CA CYS A 51 -19.70 19.26 7.44
C CYS A 51 -19.09 20.54 7.99
N SER A 52 -17.87 20.46 8.46
CA SER A 52 -17.05 21.59 8.91
C SER A 52 -15.83 21.69 7.98
N ASN A 53 -15.28 22.89 7.84
CA ASN A 53 -13.98 23.10 7.17
C ASN A 53 -12.81 23.01 8.15
N ASP A 54 -13.07 22.86 9.45
CA ASP A 54 -12.02 22.59 10.44
C ASP A 54 -11.73 21.09 10.52
N ILE A 55 -10.66 20.67 9.85
CA ILE A 55 -10.23 19.28 9.77
C ILE A 55 -9.93 18.69 11.15
N GLN A 56 -9.39 19.50 12.07
CA GLN A 56 -9.09 19.05 13.43
C GLN A 56 -10.34 18.73 14.24
N GLU A 57 -11.38 19.53 14.05
CA GLU A 57 -12.66 19.31 14.70
C GLU A 57 -13.33 18.02 14.15
N ILE A 58 -13.31 17.83 12.83
CA ILE A 58 -13.78 16.60 12.19
C ILE A 58 -13.02 15.38 12.69
N TYR A 59 -11.70 15.47 12.78
CA TYR A 59 -10.87 14.39 13.30
C TYR A 59 -11.26 13.99 14.73
N ARG A 60 -11.47 14.96 15.60
CA ARG A 60 -11.83 14.72 17.00
C ARG A 60 -13.24 14.16 17.20
N THR A 61 -14.18 14.51 16.32
CA THR A 61 -15.59 14.13 16.44
C THR A 61 -15.95 12.88 15.65
N LEU A 62 -15.44 12.76 14.41
CA LEU A 62 -15.84 11.71 13.47
C LEU A 62 -14.69 10.73 13.15
N GLY A 63 -13.46 11.06 13.55
CA GLY A 63 -12.30 10.18 13.35
C GLY A 63 -11.49 10.48 12.10
N ILE A 64 -10.44 9.65 11.90
CA ILE A 64 -9.40 9.89 10.88
C ILE A 64 -9.92 9.74 9.44
N GLU A 65 -10.84 8.81 9.20
CA GLU A 65 -11.40 8.59 7.87
C GLU A 65 -12.25 9.77 7.39
N ALA A 66 -13.03 10.36 8.30
CA ALA A 66 -13.79 11.57 8.00
C ALA A 66 -12.86 12.76 7.73
N ALA A 67 -11.78 12.89 8.51
CA ALA A 67 -10.76 13.91 8.30
C ALA A 67 -10.07 13.72 6.94
N ARG A 68 -9.74 12.48 6.54
CA ARG A 68 -9.20 12.17 5.22
C ARG A 68 -10.11 12.68 4.10
N GLN A 69 -11.41 12.38 4.19
CA GLN A 69 -12.37 12.81 3.17
C GLN A 69 -12.51 14.34 3.14
N SER A 70 -12.48 14.97 4.31
CA SER A 70 -12.51 16.43 4.40
C SER A 70 -11.27 17.08 3.76
N ILE A 71 -10.08 16.55 4.03
CA ILE A 71 -8.84 17.02 3.41
C ILE A 71 -8.93 16.90 1.88
N TYR A 72 -9.45 15.76 1.40
CA TYR A 72 -9.63 15.54 -0.03
C TYR A 72 -10.56 16.59 -0.66
N ASN A 73 -11.71 16.84 -0.05
CA ASN A 73 -12.69 17.79 -0.56
C ASN A 73 -12.14 19.23 -0.58
N GLU A 74 -11.43 19.64 0.47
CA GLU A 74 -10.79 20.97 0.52
C GLU A 74 -9.67 21.13 -0.53
N LEU A 75 -8.91 20.06 -0.78
CA LEU A 75 -7.89 20.07 -1.85
C LEU A 75 -8.54 20.11 -3.24
N GLU A 76 -9.62 19.36 -3.47
CA GLU A 76 -10.36 19.37 -4.72
C GLU A 76 -10.92 20.76 -5.00
N GLU A 77 -11.55 21.41 -4.02
CA GLU A 77 -12.06 22.78 -4.13
C GLU A 77 -10.94 23.79 -4.41
N ALA A 78 -9.79 23.65 -3.73
CA ALA A 78 -8.65 24.54 -3.94
C ALA A 78 -8.04 24.43 -5.36
N PHE A 79 -8.15 23.27 -5.98
CA PHE A 79 -7.64 23.04 -7.34
C PHE A 79 -8.68 23.17 -8.44
N GLU A 80 -9.97 23.34 -8.13
CA GLU A 80 -11.05 23.41 -9.09
C GLU A 80 -10.83 24.53 -10.14
N ASP A 81 -10.31 25.68 -9.70
CA ASP A 81 -10.03 26.83 -10.58
C ASP A 81 -8.72 26.73 -11.37
N SER A 82 -7.89 25.72 -11.09
CA SER A 82 -6.58 25.56 -11.72
C SER A 82 -6.64 24.64 -12.94
N SER A 83 -5.77 23.69 -13.06
CA SER A 83 -5.81 22.67 -14.11
C SER A 83 -6.39 21.37 -13.54
N TYR A 84 -6.99 20.55 -14.41
CA TYR A 84 -7.46 19.23 -14.02
C TYR A 84 -6.32 18.41 -13.40
N ILE A 85 -6.54 17.95 -12.17
CA ILE A 85 -5.65 17.03 -11.46
C ILE A 85 -6.37 15.70 -11.29
N ASN A 86 -5.68 14.61 -11.62
CA ASN A 86 -6.26 13.28 -11.48
C ASN A 86 -6.51 12.97 -10.00
N TYR A 87 -7.67 12.42 -9.69
CA TYR A 87 -8.10 11.95 -8.38
C TYR A 87 -7.02 11.16 -7.62
N HIS A 88 -6.31 10.28 -8.30
CA HIS A 88 -5.32 9.40 -7.66
C HIS A 88 -4.16 10.15 -6.99
N HIS A 89 -3.76 11.30 -7.53
CA HIS A 89 -2.69 12.11 -6.93
C HIS A 89 -3.13 12.75 -5.61
N LEU A 90 -4.35 13.30 -5.58
CA LEU A 90 -4.91 13.89 -4.36
C LEU A 90 -5.20 12.81 -3.31
N ALA A 91 -5.76 11.67 -3.73
CA ALA A 91 -6.04 10.55 -2.86
C ALA A 91 -4.76 10.00 -2.20
N LEU A 92 -3.68 9.83 -2.96
CA LEU A 92 -2.39 9.36 -2.42
C LEU A 92 -1.83 10.34 -1.38
N LEU A 93 -1.96 11.63 -1.63
CA LEU A 93 -1.52 12.67 -0.68
C LEU A 93 -2.33 12.60 0.62
N CYS A 94 -3.67 12.50 0.52
CA CYS A 94 -4.55 12.37 1.66
C CYS A 94 -4.26 11.10 2.45
N ASP A 95 -4.06 9.97 1.75
CA ASP A 95 -3.73 8.69 2.35
C ASP A 95 -2.41 8.76 3.14
N ARG A 96 -1.41 9.46 2.60
CA ARG A 96 -0.14 9.64 3.33
C ARG A 96 -0.28 10.51 4.57
N ILE A 97 -1.09 11.57 4.53
CA ILE A 97 -1.35 12.44 5.69
C ILE A 97 -2.06 11.65 6.81
N THR A 98 -2.94 10.74 6.46
CA THR A 98 -3.84 10.03 7.38
C THR A 98 -3.50 8.54 7.54
N ALA A 99 -2.32 8.09 7.12
CA ALA A 99 -1.90 6.69 7.17
C ALA A 99 -1.72 6.15 8.60
N THR A 100 -1.44 7.02 9.55
CA THR A 100 -1.34 6.70 10.98
C THR A 100 -2.60 7.13 11.71
N GLU A 101 -2.72 6.80 13.00
CA GLU A 101 -3.85 7.24 13.83
C GLU A 101 -3.93 8.78 13.95
N ASN A 102 -2.84 9.48 13.73
CA ASN A 102 -2.75 10.92 13.78
C ASN A 102 -2.49 11.51 12.40
N MET A 103 -2.95 12.74 12.19
CA MET A 103 -2.60 13.48 10.98
C MET A 103 -1.13 13.87 11.00
N VAL A 104 -0.38 13.41 10.00
CA VAL A 104 1.06 13.65 9.87
C VAL A 104 1.30 14.71 8.81
N SER A 105 2.14 15.68 9.12
CA SER A 105 2.59 16.69 8.16
C SER A 105 3.46 16.03 7.07
N ILE A 106 3.29 16.47 5.83
CA ILE A 106 4.12 16.02 4.69
C ILE A 106 5.48 16.75 4.63
N PHE A 107 5.71 17.72 5.50
CA PHE A 107 7.01 18.36 5.62
C PHE A 107 8.01 17.50 6.39
N ARG A 108 9.29 17.89 6.33
CA ARG A 108 10.40 17.22 7.02
C ARG A 108 10.10 16.87 8.48
N HIS A 109 9.45 17.76 9.21
CA HIS A 109 9.12 17.52 10.62
C HIS A 109 8.15 16.35 10.84
N GLY A 110 7.21 16.13 9.93
CA GLY A 110 6.32 14.97 9.96
C GLY A 110 7.04 13.69 9.55
N ILE A 111 7.77 13.71 8.44
CA ILE A 111 8.48 12.56 7.89
C ILE A 111 9.61 12.10 8.83
N ASN A 112 10.35 13.03 9.42
CA ASN A 112 11.44 12.71 10.34
C ASN A 112 10.99 12.08 11.66
N ASN A 113 9.73 12.27 12.04
CA ASN A 113 9.13 11.65 13.23
C ASN A 113 8.36 10.37 12.94
N ASP A 114 8.26 9.98 11.67
CA ASP A 114 7.60 8.75 11.27
C ASP A 114 8.50 7.52 11.51
N ASP A 115 7.90 6.34 11.57
CA ASP A 115 8.60 5.07 11.78
C ASP A 115 9.11 4.50 10.45
N ILE A 116 9.94 5.27 9.77
CA ILE A 116 10.66 4.87 8.56
C ILE A 116 12.16 4.80 8.83
N GLY A 117 12.88 4.04 7.99
CA GLY A 117 14.32 3.88 8.14
C GLY A 117 15.11 5.20 8.01
N PRO A 118 16.28 5.30 8.64
CA PRO A 118 17.09 6.51 8.64
C PRO A 118 17.58 6.93 7.25
N ILE A 119 17.78 5.98 6.33
CA ILE A 119 18.22 6.28 4.95
C ILE A 119 17.10 7.02 4.19
N ALA A 120 15.85 6.58 4.32
CA ALA A 120 14.72 7.26 3.70
C ALA A 120 14.52 8.67 4.26
N LYS A 121 14.65 8.87 5.57
CA LYS A 121 14.61 10.20 6.20
C LYS A 121 15.71 11.10 5.67
N ALA A 122 16.94 10.60 5.59
CA ALA A 122 18.09 11.33 5.09
C ALA A 122 17.99 11.70 3.61
N SER A 123 17.28 10.90 2.79
CA SER A 123 17.09 11.17 1.36
C SER A 123 16.13 12.32 1.08
N PHE A 124 15.27 12.66 2.03
CA PHE A 124 14.28 13.71 1.82
C PHE A 124 14.85 15.10 2.08
N GLU A 125 15.37 15.39 3.26
CA GLU A 125 16.02 16.65 3.64
C GLU A 125 16.92 16.41 4.86
N GLU A 126 17.76 17.39 5.21
CA GLU A 126 18.58 17.36 6.43
C GLU A 126 19.46 16.10 6.55
N THR A 127 20.03 15.66 5.43
CA THR A 127 20.83 14.43 5.34
C THR A 127 21.88 14.28 6.45
N PRO A 128 22.74 15.28 6.74
CA PRO A 128 23.76 15.12 7.79
C PRO A 128 23.17 14.94 9.19
N GLU A 129 22.09 15.65 9.48
CA GLU A 129 21.45 15.59 10.80
C GLU A 129 20.77 14.24 11.03
N MET A 130 20.12 13.70 10.00
CA MET A 130 19.47 12.40 10.08
C MET A 130 20.48 11.26 10.26
N PHE A 131 21.60 11.28 9.57
CA PHE A 131 22.67 10.29 9.78
C PHE A 131 23.35 10.47 11.14
N LEU A 132 23.56 11.70 11.60
CA LEU A 132 24.10 11.94 12.94
C LEU A 132 23.16 11.42 14.03
N ARG A 133 21.87 11.65 13.89
CA ARG A 133 20.84 11.13 14.78
C ARG A 133 20.84 9.60 14.81
N ALA A 134 20.80 8.99 13.62
CA ALA A 134 20.83 7.54 13.49
C ALA A 134 22.10 6.92 14.11
N ALA A 135 23.26 7.53 13.88
CA ALA A 135 24.52 7.08 14.48
C ALA A 135 24.53 7.22 16.02
N ARG A 136 23.96 8.31 16.54
CA ARG A 136 23.88 8.55 17.99
C ARG A 136 22.99 7.54 18.71
N HIS A 137 21.88 7.16 18.08
CA HIS A 137 20.89 6.27 18.68
C HIS A 137 21.03 4.81 18.21
N ALA A 138 22.03 4.51 17.39
CA ALA A 138 22.22 3.20 16.76
C ALA A 138 20.96 2.69 16.07
N GLU A 139 20.25 3.57 15.33
CA GLU A 139 19.04 3.22 14.60
C GLU A 139 19.37 2.21 13.50
N LEU A 140 18.59 1.14 13.41
CA LEU A 140 18.73 0.12 12.38
C LEU A 140 17.78 0.43 11.21
N ASP A 141 18.31 0.41 9.99
CA ASP A 141 17.49 0.42 8.78
C ASP A 141 17.26 -1.02 8.30
N ASN A 142 16.01 -1.45 8.29
CA ASN A 142 15.63 -2.80 7.83
C ASN A 142 15.57 -2.92 6.29
N MET A 143 15.90 -1.87 5.56
CA MET A 143 15.94 -1.82 4.09
C MET A 143 14.61 -2.20 3.41
N SER A 144 13.49 -1.99 4.08
CA SER A 144 12.16 -2.25 3.51
C SER A 144 11.66 -1.14 2.59
N GLY A 145 12.23 0.06 2.70
CA GLY A 145 11.85 1.23 1.90
C GLY A 145 12.44 1.22 0.50
N ILE A 146 11.71 1.81 -0.45
CA ILE A 146 12.15 1.93 -1.86
C ILE A 146 13.40 2.80 -1.96
N SER A 147 13.40 3.98 -1.33
CA SER A 147 14.53 4.92 -1.38
C SER A 147 15.80 4.33 -0.79
N ALA A 148 15.69 3.59 0.32
CA ALA A 148 16.83 2.94 0.96
C ALA A 148 17.47 1.90 0.04
N ASN A 149 16.67 1.06 -0.60
CA ASN A 149 17.16 0.05 -1.55
C ASN A 149 17.82 0.68 -2.78
N ILE A 150 17.22 1.72 -3.36
CA ILE A 150 17.80 2.42 -4.52
C ILE A 150 19.15 3.04 -4.16
N MET A 151 19.26 3.70 -3.01
CA MET A 151 20.50 4.32 -2.57
C MET A 151 21.63 3.31 -2.30
N CYS A 152 21.27 2.10 -1.86
CA CYS A 152 22.22 1.01 -1.60
C CYS A 152 22.45 0.10 -2.83
N GLY A 153 21.82 0.38 -3.98
CA GLY A 153 21.96 -0.42 -5.19
C GLY A 153 21.35 -1.82 -5.11
N GLN A 154 20.38 -2.01 -4.23
CA GLN A 154 19.69 -3.29 -4.04
C GLN A 154 18.33 -3.31 -4.72
N GLU A 155 17.86 -4.51 -5.05
CA GLU A 155 16.48 -4.70 -5.49
C GLU A 155 15.52 -4.50 -4.31
N GLY A 156 14.45 -3.72 -4.53
CA GLY A 156 13.45 -3.48 -3.49
C GLY A 156 12.48 -4.64 -3.32
N TYR A 157 11.98 -4.83 -2.11
CA TYR A 157 10.96 -5.83 -1.78
C TYR A 157 9.56 -5.35 -2.19
N PHE A 158 9.34 -5.09 -3.46
CA PHE A 158 8.06 -4.63 -4.01
C PHE A 158 7.81 -5.19 -5.41
N GLY A 159 6.54 -5.24 -5.81
CA GLY A 159 6.15 -5.78 -7.11
C GLY A 159 6.54 -7.25 -7.27
N THR A 160 7.16 -7.59 -8.37
CA THR A 160 7.63 -8.96 -8.67
C THR A 160 8.82 -9.42 -7.83
N GLY A 161 9.54 -8.50 -7.20
CA GLY A 161 10.64 -8.79 -6.27
C GLY A 161 10.19 -9.02 -4.81
N TYR A 162 8.89 -8.85 -4.51
CA TYR A 162 8.39 -8.98 -3.14
C TYR A 162 8.44 -10.40 -2.60
N PHE A 163 8.28 -11.39 -3.44
CA PHE A 163 8.31 -12.82 -3.07
C PHE A 163 8.98 -13.65 -4.15
N GLN A 164 9.50 -14.78 -3.73
CA GLN A 164 10.07 -15.78 -4.63
C GLN A 164 9.23 -17.06 -4.56
N VAL A 165 9.08 -17.72 -5.71
CA VAL A 165 8.43 -19.00 -5.80
C VAL A 165 9.49 -20.07 -5.94
N LEU A 166 9.61 -20.92 -4.94
CA LEU A 166 10.54 -22.04 -4.91
C LEU A 166 9.81 -23.34 -5.22
N LEU A 167 10.40 -24.14 -6.10
CA LEU A 167 9.89 -25.46 -6.41
C LEU A 167 10.30 -26.43 -5.28
N ASP A 168 9.32 -27.06 -4.65
CA ASP A 168 9.57 -28.14 -3.68
C ASP A 168 9.92 -29.43 -4.43
N ILE A 169 11.21 -29.64 -4.63
CA ILE A 169 11.74 -30.78 -5.39
C ILE A 169 11.33 -32.12 -4.74
N ASN A 170 11.23 -32.17 -3.41
CA ASN A 170 10.86 -33.40 -2.70
C ASN A 170 9.40 -33.79 -3.00
N LYS A 171 8.48 -32.80 -2.98
CA LYS A 171 7.07 -33.05 -3.35
C LYS A 171 6.91 -33.43 -4.80
N VAL A 172 7.66 -32.80 -5.70
CA VAL A 172 7.63 -33.15 -7.12
C VAL A 172 8.13 -34.59 -7.34
N ALA A 173 9.22 -34.98 -6.67
CA ALA A 173 9.73 -36.36 -6.75
C ALA A 173 8.75 -37.39 -6.17
N GLU A 174 8.07 -37.03 -5.07
CA GLU A 174 7.04 -37.90 -4.49
C GLU A 174 5.81 -38.07 -5.40
N LEU A 175 5.34 -36.96 -5.98
CA LEU A 175 4.26 -36.99 -6.97
C LEU A 175 4.65 -37.85 -8.22
N GLY A 176 5.90 -37.69 -8.67
CA GLY A 176 6.43 -38.49 -9.76
C GLY A 176 6.46 -39.98 -9.44
N ARG A 177 6.84 -40.38 -8.22
CA ARG A 177 6.78 -41.77 -7.76
C ARG A 177 5.34 -42.31 -7.74
N LYS A 178 4.42 -41.54 -7.13
CA LYS A 178 2.98 -41.92 -7.08
C LYS A 178 2.39 -42.12 -8.48
N THR A 179 2.75 -41.23 -9.42
CA THR A 179 2.30 -41.36 -10.82
C THR A 179 2.89 -42.59 -11.51
N LEU A 180 4.16 -42.92 -11.23
CA LEU A 180 4.80 -44.11 -11.77
C LEU A 180 4.21 -45.40 -11.17
N GLU A 181 3.89 -45.40 -9.89
CA GLU A 181 3.22 -46.53 -9.22
C GLU A 181 1.82 -46.74 -9.80
N SER A 182 1.01 -45.69 -9.94
CA SER A 182 -0.31 -45.78 -10.55
C SER A 182 -0.27 -46.27 -12.00
N LYS A 183 0.72 -45.85 -12.79
CA LYS A 183 0.90 -46.37 -14.17
C LYS A 183 1.30 -47.84 -14.19
N LYS A 184 2.15 -48.29 -13.24
CA LYS A 184 2.51 -49.72 -13.12
C LYS A 184 1.29 -50.57 -12.73
N ASP A 185 0.44 -50.07 -11.85
CA ASP A 185 -0.78 -50.79 -11.46
C ASP A 185 -1.78 -50.89 -12.61
N ILE A 186 -1.94 -49.81 -13.39
CA ILE A 186 -2.76 -49.78 -14.60
C ILE A 186 -2.18 -50.75 -15.64
N SER A 187 -0.86 -50.77 -15.83
CA SER A 187 -0.21 -51.72 -16.77
C SER A 187 -0.36 -53.18 -16.34
N ARG A 188 -0.31 -53.45 -15.02
CA ARG A 188 -0.59 -54.79 -14.46
C ARG A 188 -2.04 -55.18 -14.66
N MET A 189 -3.00 -54.25 -14.46
CA MET A 189 -4.43 -54.49 -14.69
C MET A 189 -4.74 -54.75 -16.15
N LEU A 190 -4.04 -54.13 -17.09
CA LEU A 190 -4.22 -54.25 -18.53
C LEU A 190 -3.40 -55.41 -19.14
N GLY A 191 -2.61 -56.11 -18.35
CA GLY A 191 -1.80 -57.25 -18.82
C GLY A 191 -0.71 -56.87 -19.85
N VAL A 192 -0.37 -55.59 -19.93
CA VAL A 192 0.66 -55.09 -20.87
C VAL A 192 2.00 -55.02 -20.13
N ASN A 193 2.90 -55.95 -20.45
CA ASN A 193 4.30 -55.88 -20.02
C ASN A 193 4.99 -54.76 -20.81
N THR A 194 4.91 -53.56 -20.33
CA THR A 194 5.78 -52.49 -20.80
C THR A 194 7.02 -52.47 -19.92
N ASP A 195 8.10 -53.01 -20.41
CA ASP A 195 9.45 -52.66 -19.96
C ASP A 195 9.65 -51.17 -20.26
N VAL A 196 9.13 -50.33 -19.36
CA VAL A 196 9.42 -48.92 -19.39
C VAL A 196 10.87 -48.79 -18.94
N GLY A 197 11.75 -48.66 -19.94
CA GLY A 197 13.16 -48.41 -19.71
C GLY A 197 13.33 -47.32 -18.63
N LYS A 198 14.25 -47.59 -17.73
CA LYS A 198 14.65 -46.68 -16.64
C LYS A 198 14.81 -45.26 -17.18
N CYS A 199 13.76 -44.46 -17.03
CA CYS A 199 13.87 -43.06 -17.32
C CYS A 199 14.75 -42.44 -16.21
N SER A 200 16.03 -42.35 -16.49
CA SER A 200 16.99 -41.65 -15.66
C SER A 200 16.63 -40.19 -15.72
N ILE A 201 16.11 -39.64 -14.60
CA ILE A 201 15.84 -38.20 -14.43
C ILE A 201 17.20 -37.46 -14.30
N LYS A 202 18.10 -37.72 -15.26
CA LYS A 202 19.41 -37.07 -15.21
C LYS A 202 19.48 -35.74 -15.98
N ASN A 203 18.47 -35.37 -16.75
CA ASN A 203 18.52 -34.16 -17.55
C ASN A 203 17.15 -33.51 -17.70
N ILE A 204 16.60 -32.90 -16.64
CA ILE A 204 15.58 -31.90 -16.81
C ILE A 204 16.33 -30.55 -16.84
N THR A 205 16.71 -30.13 -18.02
CA THR A 205 17.13 -28.75 -18.25
C THR A 205 15.88 -27.89 -18.34
N ILE A 206 15.52 -27.25 -17.25
CA ILE A 206 14.54 -26.15 -17.29
C ILE A 206 15.30 -24.95 -17.83
N ASN A 207 14.95 -24.54 -19.03
CA ASN A 207 15.61 -23.45 -19.76
C ASN A 207 15.08 -22.10 -19.25
N ASN A 208 15.26 -21.83 -17.95
CA ASN A 208 15.17 -20.51 -17.38
C ASN A 208 16.58 -20.05 -17.04
N ASN A 209 16.90 -18.80 -17.33
CA ASN A 209 18.22 -18.16 -17.10
C ASN A 209 18.67 -18.11 -15.62
N SER A 210 18.11 -18.93 -14.77
CA SER A 210 18.60 -19.19 -13.41
C SER A 210 19.32 -20.53 -13.42
N SER A 211 20.62 -20.50 -13.21
CA SER A 211 21.45 -21.68 -13.00
C SER A 211 20.92 -22.51 -11.84
N LEU A 212 20.23 -23.61 -12.13
CA LEU A 212 19.91 -24.62 -11.11
C LEU A 212 21.20 -25.33 -10.72
N ILE A 213 21.64 -25.12 -9.50
CA ILE A 213 22.75 -25.87 -8.89
C ILE A 213 22.31 -27.33 -8.80
N ASN A 214 23.02 -28.20 -9.51
CA ASN A 214 22.81 -29.65 -9.44
C ASN A 214 23.08 -30.11 -8.00
N GLY A 215 22.13 -30.78 -7.39
CA GLY A 215 22.21 -31.21 -5.98
C GLY A 215 23.39 -32.16 -5.62
N ASN A 216 24.24 -32.48 -6.56
CA ASN A 216 25.48 -33.24 -6.33
C ASN A 216 26.73 -32.36 -6.19
N ASP A 217 26.60 -31.04 -6.42
CA ASP A 217 27.73 -30.09 -6.27
C ASP A 217 27.71 -29.29 -4.96
N MET A 218 26.97 -29.76 -3.96
CA MET A 218 26.98 -29.17 -2.62
C MET A 218 28.31 -29.40 -1.86
N GLY A 219 29.35 -29.86 -2.53
CA GLY A 219 30.64 -30.21 -1.91
C GLY A 219 31.77 -29.20 -2.10
N ASN A 220 31.66 -28.23 -3.00
CA ASN A 220 32.72 -27.23 -3.22
C ASN A 220 32.11 -25.88 -3.56
N ILE A 221 31.71 -25.14 -2.54
CA ILE A 221 31.61 -23.70 -2.62
C ILE A 221 33.04 -23.20 -2.34
N ASP A 222 33.80 -22.99 -3.39
CA ASP A 222 35.06 -22.28 -3.26
C ASP A 222 34.75 -20.82 -2.87
N ASP A 223 35.26 -20.43 -1.71
CA ASP A 223 35.17 -19.08 -1.11
C ASP A 223 35.99 -18.02 -1.91
N ASN A 224 36.03 -18.12 -3.23
CA ASN A 224 36.68 -17.14 -4.08
C ASN A 224 35.62 -16.30 -4.83
N TYR A 225 34.92 -15.44 -4.07
CA TYR A 225 34.32 -14.26 -4.65
C TYR A 225 35.39 -13.18 -4.76
N ASP A 226 36.04 -13.11 -5.93
CA ASP A 226 36.88 -12.00 -6.31
C ASP A 226 35.98 -10.79 -6.62
N MET A 227 35.88 -9.86 -5.67
CA MET A 227 35.25 -8.55 -5.90
C MET A 227 36.25 -7.74 -6.75
N GLY A 228 36.13 -7.86 -8.07
CA GLY A 228 36.81 -6.98 -9.00
C GLY A 228 36.33 -5.54 -8.78
N ILE A 229 37.25 -4.69 -8.32
CA ILE A 229 37.15 -3.23 -8.25
C ILE A 229 37.19 -2.67 -9.67
#